data_62cdc9cecbcee1c3417bd9a5d3984e28
#
_entry.id   62cdc9cecbcee1c3417bd9a5d3984e28
#
_cell.length_a   1.000
_cell.length_b   1.000
_cell.length_c   1.000
_cell.angle_alpha   90.00
_cell.angle_beta   90.00
_cell.angle_gamma   90.00
#
_symmetry.space_group_name_H-M   'P 1'
#
loop_
_entity.id
_entity.type
_entity.pdbx_description
1 polymer ?
#
loop_
_entity_poly.entity_id
_entity_poly.type
_entity_poly.pdbx_seq_one_letter_code
_entity_poly.pdbx_strand_id
1 'polypeptide(L)'
;MGGGWLGGGWQGGGWQGGGWQGGGWQGGGWAGGGGSEGMYAMRPDRPLVAEDVSTTPPPADGSTVPKFPRTAWDNDLFALTFLPDFFTANVGSPAKTWDQYITLSPFPNVVMPNGTGASTDDKIDDLRILAVTERPEAMGEIVNQHQNQQLCFMQLLTMTANSHPSTFFAMKLAARVGEVVMMRLKRQFNRPRPTQYYPALYPPLPVPGHSSYPAGHALIAHLTAQVLIEVTTPATGNSPYERTLLKLAEAIGRNRVIAGFHFWSDINAGESGGNLTHEFLTKMPDPYTGANFPPPDPMFSYGSAVRFAKDEWK
;
A
#
# COMPACT_ATOMS: atom_id res chain seq x y z
N MET A 1 25.71 -9.33 21.47
CA MET A 1 24.76 -8.20 21.58
C MET A 1 24.45 -7.67 20.18
N GLY A 2 23.63 -8.35 19.44
CA GLY A 2 23.28 -8.00 18.06
C GLY A 2 21.78 -7.89 17.80
N GLY A 3 20.94 -7.97 18.83
CA GLY A 3 19.49 -7.96 18.69
C GLY A 3 18.84 -6.59 18.48
N GLY A 4 19.57 -5.52 18.64
CA GLY A 4 19.01 -4.15 18.57
C GLY A 4 18.75 -3.63 17.17
N TRP A 5 19.39 -4.17 16.17
CA TRP A 5 19.26 -3.69 14.78
C TRP A 5 18.07 -4.33 14.03
N LEU A 6 17.72 -5.55 14.37
CA LEU A 6 16.60 -6.26 13.75
C LEU A 6 15.24 -5.82 14.29
N GLY A 7 15.20 -5.35 15.55
CA GLY A 7 13.97 -4.85 16.16
C GLY A 7 13.87 -3.35 16.23
N GLY A 8 14.93 -2.63 15.87
CA GLY A 8 15.07 -1.20 16.13
C GLY A 8 14.55 -0.29 15.04
N GLY A 9 15.10 0.88 14.97
CA GLY A 9 14.64 2.06 14.25
C GLY A 9 14.05 1.93 12.84
N TRP A 10 14.36 0.87 12.11
CA TRP A 10 13.77 0.64 10.79
C TRP A 10 12.35 0.05 10.88
N GLN A 11 12.06 -0.66 11.95
CA GLN A 11 10.72 -1.19 12.21
C GLN A 11 9.81 -0.20 12.94
N GLY A 12 10.37 0.73 13.69
CA GLY A 12 9.60 1.68 14.51
C GLY A 12 9.24 2.99 13.82
N GLY A 13 9.76 3.26 12.65
CA GLY A 13 9.51 4.51 11.93
C GLY A 13 8.29 4.48 11.03
N GLY A 14 7.96 5.59 10.40
CA GLY A 14 6.84 5.75 9.49
C GLY A 14 6.81 4.82 8.27
N TRP A 15 7.80 3.98 8.14
CA TRP A 15 7.92 2.95 7.12
C TRP A 15 7.20 1.65 7.47
N GLN A 16 6.73 1.49 8.69
CA GLN A 16 6.05 0.27 9.15
C GLN A 16 4.70 0.00 8.48
N GLY A 17 4.01 1.02 8.05
CA GLY A 17 2.75 0.86 7.33
C GLY A 17 2.91 0.84 5.82
N GLY A 18 4.11 1.08 5.33
CA GLY A 18 4.41 1.08 3.92
C GLY A 18 5.12 -0.20 3.49
N GLY A 19 5.18 -0.42 2.22
CA GLY A 19 5.76 -1.61 1.64
C GLY A 19 7.23 -1.90 1.95
N TRP A 20 7.93 -1.01 2.63
CA TRP A 20 9.33 -1.23 3.00
C TRP A 20 9.54 -2.33 4.03
N GLN A 21 8.54 -2.66 4.84
CA GLN A 21 8.61 -3.78 5.78
C GLN A 21 7.99 -5.07 5.26
N GLY A 22 6.93 -4.95 4.49
CA GLY A 22 6.30 -6.10 3.86
C GLY A 22 6.80 -6.36 2.45
N GLY A 23 7.48 -5.40 1.88
CA GLY A 23 8.00 -5.45 0.53
C GLY A 23 9.50 -5.71 0.47
N GLY A 24 10.07 -5.48 -0.67
CA GLY A 24 11.36 -5.89 -1.11
C GLY A 24 12.58 -5.79 -0.18
N TRP A 25 12.56 -4.95 0.84
CA TRP A 25 13.76 -4.79 1.66
C TRP A 25 13.87 -5.73 2.85
N GLN A 26 12.77 -6.22 3.40
CA GLN A 26 12.81 -7.13 4.54
C GLN A 26 12.04 -8.44 4.35
N GLY A 27 10.97 -8.43 3.59
CA GLY A 27 10.15 -9.61 3.38
C GLY A 27 10.24 -10.20 1.98
N GLY A 28 10.71 -9.41 1.05
CA GLY A 28 10.83 -9.78 -0.33
C GLY A 28 12.27 -10.10 -0.73
N GLY A 29 12.70 -9.57 -1.80
CA GLY A 29 13.91 -9.98 -2.46
C GLY A 29 15.22 -9.96 -1.66
N TRP A 30 15.40 -9.09 -0.67
CA TRP A 30 16.70 -9.00 0.02
C TRP A 30 16.84 -9.90 1.23
N ALA A 31 15.86 -9.98 2.06
CA ALA A 31 15.90 -10.85 3.20
C ALA A 31 15.51 -12.29 2.85
N GLY A 32 15.21 -12.55 1.60
CA GLY A 32 15.03 -13.90 1.07
C GLY A 32 14.05 -14.75 1.86
N GLY A 33 13.06 -14.16 2.46
CA GLY A 33 12.17 -14.92 3.32
C GLY A 33 12.73 -15.06 4.71
N GLY A 34 12.82 -13.95 5.35
CA GLY A 34 12.78 -13.83 6.77
C GLY A 34 13.76 -14.65 7.60
N GLY A 35 14.48 -13.97 8.39
CA GLY A 35 15.14 -14.55 9.54
C GLY A 35 16.51 -15.22 9.28
N SER A 36 16.95 -15.25 8.05
CA SER A 36 18.29 -15.76 7.74
C SER A 36 19.33 -14.65 7.54
N GLU A 37 19.00 -13.45 7.89
CA GLU A 37 19.84 -12.27 7.66
C GLU A 37 21.23 -12.39 8.27
N GLY A 38 21.40 -13.23 9.26
CA GLY A 38 22.73 -13.51 9.83
C GLY A 38 23.38 -14.78 9.30
N MET A 39 22.67 -15.54 8.45
CA MET A 39 23.15 -16.87 8.05
C MET A 39 24.10 -16.82 6.84
N TYR A 40 24.10 -15.73 6.12
CA TYR A 40 25.10 -15.51 5.06
C TYR A 40 26.31 -14.79 5.63
N ALA A 41 26.85 -15.34 6.73
CA ALA A 41 28.21 -15.00 7.11
C ALA A 41 29.08 -15.42 5.94
N MET A 42 29.45 -14.47 5.10
CA MET A 42 30.40 -14.73 4.05
C MET A 42 31.65 -15.26 4.72
N ARG A 43 31.93 -16.49 4.44
CA ARG A 43 33.20 -17.07 4.83
C ARG A 43 34.29 -16.48 3.94
N PRO A 44 35.08 -15.51 4.43
CA PRO A 44 36.09 -14.85 3.60
C PRO A 44 37.19 -15.83 3.11
N ASP A 45 37.28 -16.99 3.76
CA ASP A 45 38.18 -18.06 3.44
C ASP A 45 37.68 -18.98 2.30
N ARG A 46 36.41 -18.85 1.89
CA ARG A 46 35.83 -19.65 0.80
C ARG A 46 34.84 -18.79 0.02
N PRO A 47 35.30 -18.09 -1.00
CA PRO A 47 34.41 -17.41 -1.91
C PRO A 47 33.44 -18.43 -2.54
N LEU A 48 32.12 -18.11 -2.52
CA LEU A 48 31.07 -18.92 -3.14
C LEU A 48 31.11 -18.83 -4.68
N VAL A 49 32.27 -18.74 -5.25
CA VAL A 49 32.46 -18.78 -6.70
C VAL A 49 32.62 -20.25 -7.08
N ALA A 50 31.67 -20.78 -7.80
CA ALA A 50 31.81 -22.11 -8.40
C ALA A 50 32.89 -22.04 -9.48
N GLU A 51 33.97 -22.76 -9.28
CA GLU A 51 35.09 -22.81 -10.23
C GLU A 51 34.69 -23.41 -11.60
N ASP A 52 33.55 -24.11 -11.65
CA ASP A 52 33.06 -24.83 -12.83
C ASP A 52 31.97 -24.10 -13.62
N VAL A 53 31.68 -22.83 -13.30
CA VAL A 53 30.73 -22.06 -14.10
C VAL A 53 31.39 -21.71 -15.43
N SER A 54 30.81 -22.16 -16.54
CA SER A 54 31.25 -21.78 -17.88
C SER A 54 31.40 -20.27 -17.98
N THR A 55 32.62 -19.82 -18.11
CA THR A 55 32.98 -18.41 -18.18
C THR A 55 32.92 -17.86 -19.62
N THR A 56 32.04 -18.45 -20.46
CA THR A 56 31.89 -17.88 -21.79
C THR A 56 31.27 -16.49 -21.61
N PRO A 57 32.05 -15.43 -21.85
CA PRO A 57 31.53 -14.09 -21.70
C PRO A 57 30.37 -13.90 -22.67
N PRO A 58 29.35 -13.11 -22.31
CA PRO A 58 28.29 -12.76 -23.25
C PRO A 58 28.91 -12.09 -24.47
N PRO A 59 28.32 -12.26 -25.68
CA PRO A 59 28.81 -11.64 -26.90
C PRO A 59 29.01 -10.14 -26.71
N ALA A 60 30.12 -9.63 -27.27
CA ALA A 60 30.50 -8.23 -27.08
C ALA A 60 29.49 -7.23 -27.65
N ASP A 61 28.61 -7.66 -28.55
CA ASP A 61 27.54 -6.85 -29.13
C ASP A 61 26.26 -6.74 -28.24
N GLY A 62 26.25 -7.44 -27.11
CA GLY A 62 25.11 -7.42 -26.18
C GLY A 62 23.81 -8.05 -26.71
N SER A 63 23.81 -8.53 -27.97
CA SER A 63 22.59 -9.01 -28.66
C SER A 63 21.99 -10.26 -28.05
N THR A 64 22.77 -11.03 -27.30
CA THR A 64 22.35 -12.31 -26.69
C THR A 64 22.42 -12.30 -25.17
N VAL A 65 22.69 -11.15 -24.53
CA VAL A 65 22.64 -11.04 -23.07
C VAL A 65 21.18 -11.21 -22.63
N PRO A 66 20.87 -12.22 -21.82
CA PRO A 66 19.52 -12.41 -21.31
C PRO A 66 19.07 -11.17 -20.53
N LYS A 67 17.89 -10.66 -20.85
CA LYS A 67 17.29 -9.59 -20.04
C LYS A 67 16.92 -10.16 -18.67
N PHE A 68 17.00 -9.32 -17.64
CA PHE A 68 16.55 -9.69 -16.31
C PHE A 68 15.04 -10.03 -16.40
N PRO A 69 14.64 -11.27 -16.04
CA PRO A 69 13.27 -11.71 -16.28
C PRO A 69 12.28 -11.01 -15.35
N ARG A 70 11.10 -10.64 -15.85
CA ARG A 70 10.04 -10.03 -15.04
C ARG A 70 9.68 -10.87 -13.81
N THR A 71 9.70 -12.18 -13.91
CA THR A 71 9.41 -13.11 -12.82
C THR A 71 10.43 -13.09 -11.67
N ALA A 72 11.64 -12.54 -11.93
CA ALA A 72 12.66 -12.36 -10.91
C ALA A 72 12.64 -10.95 -10.29
N TRP A 73 11.87 -10.02 -10.85
CA TRP A 73 11.68 -8.71 -10.24
C TRP A 73 10.85 -8.83 -8.97
N ASP A 74 11.31 -8.15 -7.92
CA ASP A 74 10.43 -7.88 -6.78
C ASP A 74 9.27 -6.98 -7.22
N ASN A 75 8.06 -7.34 -6.83
CA ASN A 75 6.86 -6.65 -7.29
C ASN A 75 6.75 -5.22 -6.75
N ASP A 76 7.25 -4.95 -5.54
CA ASP A 76 7.24 -3.60 -4.96
C ASP A 76 8.25 -2.70 -5.67
N LEU A 77 9.44 -3.23 -5.97
CA LEU A 77 10.47 -2.48 -6.71
C LEU A 77 10.04 -2.24 -8.16
N PHE A 78 9.42 -3.23 -8.80
CA PHE A 78 8.92 -3.05 -10.14
C PHE A 78 7.78 -2.03 -10.20
N ALA A 79 6.89 -2.01 -9.22
CA ALA A 79 5.82 -1.02 -9.13
C ALA A 79 6.35 0.43 -9.00
N LEU A 80 7.54 0.64 -8.43
CA LEU A 80 8.16 1.97 -8.39
C LEU A 80 8.48 2.52 -9.78
N THR A 81 8.75 1.65 -10.76
CA THR A 81 9.05 2.09 -12.13
C THR A 81 7.84 2.72 -12.84
N PHE A 82 6.63 2.51 -12.32
CA PHE A 82 5.40 3.13 -12.82
C PHE A 82 5.21 4.58 -12.31
N LEU A 83 5.84 4.96 -11.21
CA LEU A 83 5.61 6.29 -10.60
C LEU A 83 5.89 7.47 -11.54
N PRO A 84 6.94 7.46 -12.39
CA PRO A 84 7.15 8.54 -13.37
C PRO A 84 5.96 8.73 -14.30
N ASP A 85 5.33 7.65 -14.78
CA ASP A 85 4.16 7.72 -15.65
C ASP A 85 2.95 8.29 -14.91
N PHE A 86 2.74 7.88 -13.65
CA PHE A 86 1.73 8.44 -12.78
C PHE A 86 1.93 9.96 -12.56
N PHE A 87 3.16 10.40 -12.32
CA PHE A 87 3.46 11.82 -12.07
C PHE A 87 3.26 12.70 -13.30
N THR A 88 3.49 12.18 -14.50
CA THR A 88 3.40 12.93 -15.75
C THR A 88 2.03 12.83 -16.43
N ALA A 89 1.19 11.90 -15.98
CA ALA A 89 -0.14 11.71 -16.54
C ALA A 89 -1.05 12.93 -16.34
N ASN A 90 -1.86 13.17 -17.35
CA ASN A 90 -2.92 14.18 -17.33
C ASN A 90 -4.24 13.52 -17.74
N VAL A 91 -5.29 13.73 -16.95
CA VAL A 91 -6.60 13.10 -17.18
C VAL A 91 -7.73 14.11 -17.19
N GLY A 92 -8.79 13.80 -17.91
CA GLY A 92 -10.01 14.61 -17.94
C GLY A 92 -9.99 15.77 -18.96
N SER A 93 -11.07 16.54 -18.96
CA SER A 93 -11.23 17.74 -19.78
C SER A 93 -11.93 18.83 -18.95
N PRO A 94 -11.22 19.90 -18.51
CA PRO A 94 -9.81 20.18 -18.79
C PRO A 94 -8.86 19.14 -18.15
N ALA A 95 -7.70 18.96 -18.77
CA ALA A 95 -6.70 18.01 -18.29
C ALA A 95 -6.13 18.41 -16.92
N LYS A 96 -6.05 17.46 -16.00
CA LYS A 96 -5.53 17.64 -14.63
C LYS A 96 -4.42 16.65 -14.35
N THR A 97 -3.37 17.10 -13.71
CA THR A 97 -2.35 16.26 -13.08
C THR A 97 -2.94 15.57 -11.84
N TRP A 98 -2.28 14.52 -11.36
CA TRP A 98 -2.76 13.75 -10.21
C TRP A 98 -2.98 14.60 -8.95
N ASP A 99 -2.14 15.59 -8.69
CA ASP A 99 -2.22 16.48 -7.53
C ASP A 99 -3.31 17.56 -7.65
N GLN A 100 -3.75 17.84 -8.86
CA GLN A 100 -4.92 18.68 -9.15
C GLN A 100 -6.22 17.87 -9.12
N TYR A 101 -6.14 16.59 -9.41
CA TYR A 101 -7.29 15.68 -9.46
C TYR A 101 -7.64 15.14 -8.07
N ILE A 102 -6.64 14.67 -7.34
CA ILE A 102 -6.81 14.06 -6.02
C ILE A 102 -6.74 15.18 -4.96
N THR A 103 -7.90 15.76 -4.68
CA THR A 103 -8.03 16.84 -3.69
C THR A 103 -9.00 16.44 -2.59
N LEU A 104 -8.70 16.87 -1.37
CA LEU A 104 -9.53 16.61 -0.19
C LEU A 104 -9.98 17.92 0.46
N SER A 105 -11.14 17.87 1.10
CA SER A 105 -11.61 18.98 1.95
C SER A 105 -10.73 19.12 3.21
N PRO A 106 -10.64 20.32 3.81
CA PRO A 106 -10.01 20.49 5.10
C PRO A 106 -10.65 19.61 6.18
N PHE A 107 -9.85 19.20 7.16
CA PHE A 107 -10.35 18.45 8.30
C PHE A 107 -11.14 19.35 9.28
N PRO A 108 -12.12 18.79 10.03
CA PRO A 108 -12.90 19.54 11.02
C PRO A 108 -12.07 19.83 12.30
N ASN A 109 -12.66 20.63 13.18
CA ASN A 109 -12.06 20.91 14.49
C ASN A 109 -12.00 19.66 15.35
N VAL A 110 -11.19 19.72 16.41
CA VAL A 110 -11.09 18.69 17.43
C VAL A 110 -11.72 19.21 18.72
N VAL A 111 -12.65 18.45 19.27
CA VAL A 111 -13.31 18.73 20.55
C VAL A 111 -12.59 17.96 21.65
N MET A 112 -12.10 18.69 22.65
CA MET A 112 -11.45 18.12 23.82
C MET A 112 -12.45 17.44 24.76
N PRO A 113 -12.02 16.56 25.69
CA PRO A 113 -12.92 15.87 26.60
C PRO A 113 -13.84 16.83 27.35
N ASN A 114 -15.11 16.48 27.43
CA ASN A 114 -16.19 17.28 28.01
C ASN A 114 -16.42 18.66 27.34
N GLY A 115 -15.81 18.89 26.18
CA GLY A 115 -16.03 20.09 25.37
C GLY A 115 -17.33 20.01 24.56
N THR A 116 -17.73 21.18 24.05
CA THR A 116 -18.87 21.32 23.11
C THR A 116 -18.33 21.66 21.73
N GLY A 117 -18.95 21.13 20.69
CA GLY A 117 -18.57 21.39 19.31
C GLY A 117 -19.70 21.03 18.33
N ALA A 118 -19.46 21.26 17.06
CA ALA A 118 -20.41 20.88 16.01
C ALA A 118 -20.51 19.35 15.89
N SER A 119 -21.61 18.88 15.31
CA SER A 119 -21.80 17.43 15.09
C SER A 119 -20.76 16.82 14.13
N THR A 120 -20.17 17.67 13.28
CA THR A 120 -19.14 17.30 12.30
C THR A 120 -17.73 17.32 12.86
N ASP A 121 -17.52 17.83 14.08
CA ASP A 121 -16.21 17.91 14.70
C ASP A 121 -15.77 16.53 15.22
N ASP A 122 -14.46 16.26 15.16
CA ASP A 122 -13.87 15.07 15.76
C ASP A 122 -13.78 15.20 17.27
N LYS A 123 -14.22 14.18 18.00
CA LYS A 123 -14.26 14.22 19.48
C LYS A 123 -13.25 13.27 20.08
N ILE A 124 -12.46 13.75 21.01
CA ILE A 124 -11.54 12.91 21.80
C ILE A 124 -12.30 11.88 22.63
N ASP A 125 -13.51 12.23 23.13
CA ASP A 125 -14.32 11.30 23.92
C ASP A 125 -14.74 10.07 23.12
N ASP A 126 -15.02 10.17 21.82
CA ASP A 126 -15.32 9.02 20.99
C ASP A 126 -14.13 8.03 20.95
N LEU A 127 -12.91 8.55 20.83
CA LEU A 127 -11.71 7.71 20.83
C LEU A 127 -11.45 7.08 22.19
N ARG A 128 -11.74 7.80 23.29
CA ARG A 128 -11.62 7.29 24.66
C ARG A 128 -12.59 6.14 24.92
N ILE A 129 -13.84 6.29 24.47
CA ILE A 129 -14.86 5.23 24.58
C ILE A 129 -14.39 4.00 23.79
N LEU A 130 -14.02 4.15 22.53
CA LEU A 130 -13.55 3.04 21.69
C LEU A 130 -12.31 2.35 22.28
N ALA A 131 -11.42 3.11 22.91
CA ALA A 131 -10.22 2.56 23.53
C ALA A 131 -10.54 1.62 24.72
N VAL A 132 -11.68 1.82 25.39
CA VAL A 132 -12.10 0.99 26.51
C VAL A 132 -13.04 -0.13 26.05
N THR A 133 -13.99 0.19 25.16
CA THR A 133 -15.07 -0.73 24.80
C THR A 133 -14.73 -1.70 23.70
N GLU A 134 -13.87 -1.32 22.73
CA GLU A 134 -13.65 -2.12 21.53
C GLU A 134 -12.18 -2.51 21.29
N ARG A 135 -11.24 -1.69 21.74
CA ARG A 135 -9.81 -1.96 21.49
C ARG A 135 -9.34 -3.33 21.98
N PRO A 136 -9.74 -3.83 23.16
CA PRO A 136 -9.29 -5.14 23.63
C PRO A 136 -9.64 -6.27 22.66
N GLU A 137 -10.85 -6.25 22.08
CA GLU A 137 -11.31 -7.28 21.14
C GLU A 137 -10.69 -7.10 19.75
N ALA A 138 -10.45 -5.86 19.33
CA ALA A 138 -9.89 -5.54 18.01
C ALA A 138 -8.37 -5.70 17.92
N MET A 139 -7.66 -6.00 19.03
CA MET A 139 -6.20 -5.99 19.08
C MET A 139 -5.54 -6.87 18.04
N GLY A 140 -6.05 -8.08 17.82
CA GLY A 140 -5.49 -9.02 16.83
C GLY A 140 -5.52 -8.42 15.42
N GLU A 141 -6.65 -7.84 15.02
CA GLU A 141 -6.79 -7.20 13.72
C GLU A 141 -5.95 -5.94 13.61
N ILE A 142 -5.91 -5.10 14.67
CA ILE A 142 -5.12 -3.88 14.71
C ILE A 142 -3.65 -4.19 14.43
N VAL A 143 -3.10 -5.23 15.06
CA VAL A 143 -1.70 -5.64 14.89
C VAL A 143 -1.46 -6.19 13.48
N ASN A 144 -2.28 -7.14 13.03
CA ASN A 144 -2.14 -7.74 11.69
C ASN A 144 -2.22 -6.70 10.57
N GLN A 145 -3.22 -5.83 10.63
CA GLN A 145 -3.42 -4.78 9.63
C GLN A 145 -2.33 -3.70 9.69
N HIS A 146 -1.73 -3.47 10.84
CA HIS A 146 -0.63 -2.53 10.98
C HIS A 146 0.62 -3.01 10.26
N GLN A 147 0.90 -4.30 10.30
CA GLN A 147 2.06 -4.90 9.66
C GLN A 147 1.87 -5.05 8.15
N ASN A 148 0.75 -5.60 7.72
CA ASN A 148 0.48 -5.82 6.29
C ASN A 148 -1.03 -5.94 6.01
N GLN A 149 -1.68 -4.82 5.79
CA GLN A 149 -3.11 -4.81 5.47
C GLN A 149 -3.45 -5.51 4.14
N GLN A 150 -2.50 -5.64 3.20
CA GLN A 150 -2.74 -6.33 1.93
C GLN A 150 -2.96 -7.83 2.10
N LEU A 151 -2.34 -8.44 3.11
CA LEU A 151 -2.58 -9.86 3.44
C LEU A 151 -4.04 -10.14 3.78
N CYS A 152 -4.75 -9.17 4.38
CA CYS A 152 -6.17 -9.34 4.69
C CYS A 152 -7.01 -9.51 3.41
N PHE A 153 -6.70 -8.74 2.36
CA PHE A 153 -7.36 -8.89 1.05
C PHE A 153 -6.99 -10.21 0.37
N MET A 154 -5.72 -10.60 0.45
CA MET A 154 -5.27 -11.88 -0.11
C MET A 154 -5.95 -13.06 0.58
N GLN A 155 -6.08 -13.03 1.89
CA GLN A 155 -6.80 -14.06 2.67
C GLN A 155 -8.28 -14.11 2.30
N LEU A 156 -8.93 -12.95 2.18
CA LEU A 156 -10.33 -12.84 1.79
C LEU A 156 -10.60 -13.51 0.43
N LEU A 157 -9.72 -13.28 -0.53
CA LEU A 157 -9.84 -13.81 -1.89
C LEU A 157 -9.17 -15.18 -2.06
N THR A 158 -8.61 -15.77 -0.99
CA THR A 158 -7.86 -17.03 -1.01
C THR A 158 -6.75 -17.07 -2.07
N MET A 159 -6.11 -15.92 -2.32
CA MET A 159 -5.06 -15.76 -3.32
C MET A 159 -3.67 -15.67 -2.69
N THR A 160 -2.67 -16.02 -3.48
CA THR A 160 -1.24 -15.85 -3.17
C THR A 160 -0.54 -15.15 -4.33
N ALA A 161 0.68 -14.66 -4.09
CA ALA A 161 1.51 -14.10 -5.16
C ALA A 161 1.82 -15.11 -6.29
N ASN A 162 1.78 -16.41 -5.99
CA ASN A 162 2.05 -17.46 -6.98
C ASN A 162 0.78 -17.89 -7.74
N SER A 163 -0.38 -17.89 -7.06
CA SER A 163 -1.64 -18.29 -7.71
C SER A 163 -2.23 -17.17 -8.59
N HIS A 164 -2.02 -15.91 -8.20
CA HIS A 164 -2.55 -14.74 -8.90
C HIS A 164 -1.47 -13.65 -8.99
N PRO A 165 -0.38 -13.89 -9.74
CA PRO A 165 0.78 -13.00 -9.78
C PRO A 165 0.46 -11.61 -10.33
N SER A 166 -0.43 -11.52 -11.33
CA SER A 166 -0.81 -10.23 -11.93
C SER A 166 -1.72 -9.43 -11.00
N THR A 167 -2.66 -10.09 -10.33
CA THR A 167 -3.52 -9.47 -9.31
C THR A 167 -2.68 -8.97 -8.13
N PHE A 168 -1.74 -9.80 -7.67
CA PHE A 168 -0.80 -9.40 -6.62
C PHE A 168 0.03 -8.18 -7.03
N PHE A 169 0.54 -8.15 -8.25
CA PHE A 169 1.26 -6.99 -8.77
C PHE A 169 0.38 -5.74 -8.85
N ALA A 170 -0.86 -5.85 -9.35
CA ALA A 170 -1.79 -4.73 -9.40
C ALA A 170 -2.06 -4.13 -7.99
N MET A 171 -2.18 -4.98 -6.96
CA MET A 171 -2.28 -4.54 -5.56
C MET A 171 -1.02 -3.80 -5.10
N LYS A 172 0.17 -4.29 -5.46
CA LYS A 172 1.45 -3.65 -5.11
C LYS A 172 1.60 -2.29 -5.78
N LEU A 173 1.25 -2.21 -7.06
CA LEU A 173 1.24 -0.95 -7.82
C LEU A 173 0.32 0.08 -7.18
N ALA A 174 -0.92 -0.33 -6.85
CA ALA A 174 -1.88 0.53 -6.16
C ALA A 174 -1.33 1.04 -4.82
N ALA A 175 -0.70 0.17 -4.03
CA ALA A 175 -0.12 0.56 -2.76
C ALA A 175 0.99 1.60 -2.91
N ARG A 176 1.90 1.43 -3.89
CA ARG A 176 2.99 2.39 -4.14
C ARG A 176 2.48 3.76 -4.56
N VAL A 177 1.49 3.79 -5.46
CA VAL A 177 0.83 5.04 -5.82
C VAL A 177 0.13 5.65 -4.62
N GLY A 178 -0.64 4.85 -3.88
CA GLY A 178 -1.35 5.29 -2.67
C GLY A 178 -0.43 5.89 -1.60
N GLU A 179 0.76 5.32 -1.39
CA GLU A 179 1.77 5.85 -0.46
C GLU A 179 2.23 7.25 -0.85
N VAL A 180 2.52 7.48 -2.12
CA VAL A 180 2.95 8.80 -2.60
C VAL A 180 1.83 9.82 -2.46
N VAL A 181 0.61 9.48 -2.88
CA VAL A 181 -0.58 10.34 -2.75
C VAL A 181 -0.81 10.67 -1.28
N MET A 182 -0.83 9.66 -0.41
CA MET A 182 -1.00 9.81 1.03
C MET A 182 0.03 10.77 1.62
N MET A 183 1.32 10.58 1.33
CA MET A 183 2.37 11.39 1.92
C MET A 183 2.33 12.85 1.44
N ARG A 184 1.97 13.08 0.18
CA ARG A 184 1.75 14.42 -0.33
C ARG A 184 0.60 15.12 0.39
N LEU A 185 -0.54 14.44 0.53
CA LEU A 185 -1.70 14.99 1.24
C LEU A 185 -1.41 15.23 2.72
N LYS A 186 -0.71 14.31 3.39
CA LYS A 186 -0.28 14.46 4.78
C LYS A 186 0.61 15.70 4.97
N ARG A 187 1.54 15.94 4.05
CA ARG A 187 2.38 17.14 4.07
C ARG A 187 1.56 18.41 3.86
N GLN A 188 0.57 18.36 2.96
CA GLN A 188 -0.30 19.52 2.66
C GLN A 188 -1.13 19.93 3.88
N PHE A 189 -1.80 18.96 4.53
CA PHE A 189 -2.72 19.23 5.63
C PHE A 189 -2.03 19.32 7.00
N ASN A 190 -0.97 18.58 7.20
CA ASN A 190 -0.11 18.57 8.39
C ASN A 190 -0.87 18.49 9.72
N ARG A 191 -1.94 17.70 9.78
CA ARG A 191 -2.80 17.58 10.97
C ARG A 191 -2.08 16.85 12.10
N PRO A 192 -2.13 17.37 13.35
CA PRO A 192 -1.67 16.64 14.53
C PRO A 192 -2.48 15.35 14.74
N ARG A 193 -1.85 14.35 15.38
CA ARG A 193 -2.53 13.08 15.72
C ARG A 193 -3.34 13.20 17.01
N PRO A 194 -4.33 12.32 17.21
CA PRO A 194 -5.13 12.30 18.44
C PRO A 194 -4.29 12.31 19.72
N THR A 195 -3.17 11.58 19.73
CA THR A 195 -2.24 11.50 20.88
C THR A 195 -1.51 12.81 21.19
N GLN A 196 -1.40 13.72 20.22
CA GLN A 196 -0.83 15.06 20.45
C GLN A 196 -1.84 15.99 21.11
N TYR A 197 -3.14 15.74 20.93
CA TYR A 197 -4.21 16.43 21.66
C TYR A 197 -4.44 15.81 23.04
N TYR A 198 -4.42 14.48 23.11
CA TYR A 198 -4.72 13.74 24.32
C TYR A 198 -3.77 12.53 24.48
N PRO A 199 -2.60 12.70 25.12
CA PRO A 199 -1.60 11.65 25.28
C PRO A 199 -2.11 10.40 26.00
N ALA A 200 -3.10 10.53 26.88
CA ALA A 200 -3.69 9.42 27.63
C ALA A 200 -4.53 8.44 26.79
N LEU A 201 -4.62 8.61 25.47
CA LEU A 201 -5.20 7.59 24.58
C LEU A 201 -4.37 6.30 24.54
N TYR A 202 -3.07 6.39 24.83
CA TYR A 202 -2.15 5.25 24.87
C TYR A 202 -2.38 4.24 23.73
N PRO A 203 -2.06 4.57 22.47
CA PRO A 203 -2.14 3.63 21.37
C PRO A 203 -1.36 2.34 21.66
N PRO A 204 -1.88 1.17 21.24
CA PRO A 204 -1.25 -0.11 21.55
C PRO A 204 0.05 -0.38 20.79
N LEU A 205 0.31 0.42 19.76
CA LEU A 205 1.48 0.33 18.88
C LEU A 205 2.12 1.70 18.73
N PRO A 206 3.40 1.78 18.31
CA PRO A 206 4.06 3.06 18.07
C PRO A 206 3.28 3.96 17.11
N VAL A 207 3.12 5.23 17.48
CA VAL A 207 2.46 6.22 16.64
C VAL A 207 3.36 6.53 15.45
N PRO A 208 2.86 6.43 14.20
CA PRO A 208 3.67 6.72 13.01
C PRO A 208 4.21 8.15 13.00
N GLY A 209 5.46 8.31 12.55
CA GLY A 209 6.20 9.58 12.53
C GLY A 209 5.78 10.58 11.44
N HIS A 210 4.50 10.61 11.08
CA HIS A 210 3.92 11.53 10.09
C HIS A 210 2.53 12.00 10.52
N SER A 211 2.03 13.10 9.90
CA SER A 211 0.75 13.72 10.23
C SER A 211 -0.45 12.76 10.12
N SER A 212 -1.56 13.14 10.77
CA SER A 212 -2.74 12.29 10.88
C SER A 212 -3.52 12.20 9.56
N TYR A 213 -3.88 13.34 8.98
CA TYR A 213 -4.84 13.47 7.89
C TYR A 213 -4.18 13.45 6.50
N PRO A 214 -4.73 12.68 5.53
CA PRO A 214 -5.73 11.63 5.66
C PRO A 214 -5.14 10.34 6.29
N ALA A 215 -6.00 9.41 6.70
CA ALA A 215 -5.54 8.11 7.22
C ALA A 215 -4.97 7.25 6.10
N GLY A 216 -3.68 6.91 6.21
CA GLY A 216 -2.97 6.17 5.16
C GLY A 216 -3.47 4.76 4.95
N HIS A 217 -3.75 4.02 6.05
CA HIS A 217 -4.32 2.69 5.96
C HIS A 217 -5.69 2.69 5.26
N ALA A 218 -6.57 3.65 5.57
CA ALA A 218 -7.85 3.78 4.90
C ALA A 218 -7.68 4.08 3.40
N LEU A 219 -6.79 5.01 3.05
CA LEU A 219 -6.53 5.35 1.66
C LEU A 219 -6.05 4.15 0.85
N ILE A 220 -5.03 3.46 1.34
CA ILE A 220 -4.46 2.30 0.65
C ILE A 220 -5.46 1.12 0.64
N ALA A 221 -6.22 0.92 1.72
CA ALA A 221 -7.23 -0.15 1.77
C ALA A 221 -8.36 0.07 0.75
N HIS A 222 -8.92 1.28 0.68
CA HIS A 222 -9.97 1.60 -0.29
C HIS A 222 -9.44 1.57 -1.72
N LEU A 223 -8.25 2.08 -1.98
CA LEU A 223 -7.61 1.98 -3.29
C LEU A 223 -7.40 0.51 -3.70
N THR A 224 -6.89 -0.32 -2.78
CA THR A 224 -6.71 -1.77 -3.02
C THR A 224 -8.06 -2.46 -3.27
N ALA A 225 -9.09 -2.13 -2.48
CA ALA A 225 -10.43 -2.67 -2.68
C ALA A 225 -10.97 -2.33 -4.08
N GLN A 226 -10.85 -1.08 -4.52
CA GLN A 226 -11.30 -0.64 -5.84
C GLN A 226 -10.55 -1.36 -6.98
N VAL A 227 -9.23 -1.52 -6.87
CA VAL A 227 -8.44 -2.28 -7.85
C VAL A 227 -8.88 -3.74 -7.90
N LEU A 228 -9.11 -4.37 -6.74
CA LEU A 228 -9.58 -5.76 -6.69
C LEU A 228 -11.02 -5.90 -7.22
N ILE A 229 -11.90 -4.93 -6.97
CA ILE A 229 -13.25 -4.90 -7.57
C ILE A 229 -13.12 -4.82 -9.08
N GLU A 230 -12.30 -3.92 -9.61
CA GLU A 230 -12.07 -3.80 -11.05
C GLU A 230 -11.54 -5.10 -11.66
N VAL A 231 -10.55 -5.73 -11.00
CA VAL A 231 -9.93 -6.99 -11.47
C VAL A 231 -10.92 -8.16 -11.45
N THR A 232 -11.74 -8.26 -10.41
CA THR A 232 -12.69 -9.38 -10.24
C THR A 232 -14.06 -9.14 -10.89
N THR A 233 -14.25 -7.97 -11.51
CA THR A 233 -15.48 -7.67 -12.28
C THR A 233 -15.50 -8.46 -13.58
N PRO A 234 -16.48 -9.35 -13.78
CA PRO A 234 -16.63 -10.12 -15.02
C PRO A 234 -17.03 -9.22 -16.19
N ALA A 235 -17.01 -9.77 -17.39
CA ALA A 235 -17.40 -9.02 -18.60
C ALA A 235 -18.83 -8.48 -18.55
N THR A 236 -19.71 -9.13 -17.79
CA THR A 236 -21.09 -8.69 -17.56
C THR A 236 -21.42 -8.78 -16.08
N GLY A 237 -21.98 -7.71 -15.52
CA GLY A 237 -22.37 -7.63 -14.10
C GLY A 237 -21.30 -6.96 -13.22
N ASN A 238 -21.46 -7.11 -11.91
CA ASN A 238 -20.57 -6.53 -10.89
C ASN A 238 -19.64 -7.60 -10.32
N SER A 239 -18.57 -7.16 -9.67
CA SER A 239 -17.72 -8.06 -8.91
C SER A 239 -18.52 -8.79 -7.81
N PRO A 240 -18.42 -10.12 -7.72
CA PRO A 240 -19.07 -10.87 -6.64
C PRO A 240 -18.49 -10.54 -5.26
N TYR A 241 -17.31 -9.94 -5.22
CA TYR A 241 -16.58 -9.60 -3.98
C TYR A 241 -16.72 -8.15 -3.55
N GLU A 242 -17.35 -7.29 -4.38
CA GLU A 242 -17.41 -5.83 -4.18
C GLU A 242 -17.77 -5.44 -2.74
N ARG A 243 -18.93 -5.90 -2.27
CA ARG A 243 -19.42 -5.57 -0.92
C ARG A 243 -18.43 -5.99 0.18
N THR A 244 -17.82 -7.16 0.04
CA THR A 244 -16.92 -7.71 1.06
C THR A 244 -15.58 -7.01 1.07
N LEU A 245 -15.06 -6.66 -0.12
CA LEU A 245 -13.82 -5.90 -0.26
C LEU A 245 -13.94 -4.49 0.35
N LEU A 246 -15.06 -3.79 0.09
CA LEU A 246 -15.32 -2.48 0.68
C LEU A 246 -15.47 -2.56 2.20
N LYS A 247 -16.19 -3.56 2.71
CA LYS A 247 -16.31 -3.75 4.17
C LYS A 247 -14.99 -4.06 4.85
N LEU A 248 -14.10 -4.78 4.19
CA LEU A 248 -12.74 -4.99 4.73
C LEU A 248 -11.96 -3.67 4.78
N ALA A 249 -12.04 -2.84 3.74
CA ALA A 249 -11.40 -1.53 3.72
C ALA A 249 -11.93 -0.61 4.83
N GLU A 250 -13.25 -0.57 5.02
CA GLU A 250 -13.91 0.14 6.13
C GLU A 250 -13.40 -0.35 7.50
N ALA A 251 -13.33 -1.67 7.71
CA ALA A 251 -12.85 -2.26 8.95
C ALA A 251 -11.40 -1.92 9.25
N ILE A 252 -10.52 -1.95 8.21
CA ILE A 252 -9.12 -1.51 8.35
C ILE A 252 -9.05 -0.05 8.79
N GLY A 253 -9.84 0.83 8.18
CA GLY A 253 -9.93 2.24 8.57
C GLY A 253 -10.40 2.40 10.01
N ARG A 254 -11.53 1.77 10.37
CA ARG A 254 -12.13 1.80 11.70
C ARG A 254 -11.14 1.37 12.79
N ASN A 255 -10.39 0.32 12.55
CA ASN A 255 -9.40 -0.18 13.51
C ASN A 255 -8.28 0.83 13.80
N ARG A 256 -8.02 1.80 12.91
CA ARG A 256 -7.07 2.89 13.18
C ARG A 256 -7.64 3.92 14.16
N VAL A 257 -8.96 4.13 14.15
CA VAL A 257 -9.65 4.98 15.14
C VAL A 257 -9.69 4.28 16.51
N ILE A 258 -10.08 3.01 16.55
CA ILE A 258 -10.08 2.18 17.77
C ILE A 258 -8.68 2.13 18.41
N ALA A 259 -7.64 2.02 17.59
CA ALA A 259 -6.25 2.09 18.05
C ALA A 259 -5.82 3.47 18.60
N GLY A 260 -6.56 4.55 18.28
CA GLY A 260 -6.23 5.91 18.71
C GLY A 260 -5.20 6.61 17.83
N PHE A 261 -4.98 6.12 16.60
CA PHE A 261 -4.03 6.72 15.65
C PHE A 261 -4.63 7.85 14.83
N HIS A 262 -5.93 7.81 14.62
CA HIS A 262 -6.68 8.66 13.69
C HIS A 262 -8.02 9.09 14.24
N PHE A 263 -8.55 10.19 13.72
CA PHE A 263 -9.92 10.62 13.87
C PHE A 263 -10.82 9.99 12.78
N TRP A 264 -12.14 10.03 12.98
CA TRP A 264 -13.09 9.55 11.97
C TRP A 264 -12.97 10.32 10.64
N SER A 265 -12.79 11.63 10.72
CA SER A 265 -12.61 12.45 9.52
C SER A 265 -11.33 12.10 8.74
N ASP A 266 -10.27 11.63 9.42
CA ASP A 266 -9.06 11.13 8.74
C ASP A 266 -9.38 9.88 7.90
N ILE A 267 -10.28 9.01 8.43
CA ILE A 267 -10.69 7.78 7.73
C ILE A 267 -11.51 8.11 6.49
N ASN A 268 -12.53 8.97 6.64
CA ASN A 268 -13.39 9.39 5.53
C ASN A 268 -12.58 10.07 4.42
N ALA A 269 -11.58 10.87 4.80
CA ALA A 269 -10.66 11.48 3.85
C ALA A 269 -9.73 10.44 3.19
N GLY A 270 -9.31 9.43 3.94
CA GLY A 270 -8.55 8.30 3.40
C GLY A 270 -9.35 7.54 2.35
N GLU A 271 -10.59 7.18 2.64
CA GLU A 271 -11.51 6.56 1.69
C GLU A 271 -11.67 7.41 0.42
N SER A 272 -11.99 8.70 0.58
CA SER A 272 -12.13 9.62 -0.54
C SER A 272 -10.86 9.72 -1.37
N GLY A 273 -9.69 9.80 -0.71
CA GLY A 273 -8.39 9.83 -1.38
C GLY A 273 -8.09 8.54 -2.14
N GLY A 274 -8.43 7.38 -1.58
CA GLY A 274 -8.27 6.07 -2.23
C GLY A 274 -9.14 5.95 -3.48
N ASN A 275 -10.42 6.33 -3.38
CA ASN A 275 -11.37 6.32 -4.48
C ASN A 275 -10.95 7.27 -5.61
N LEU A 276 -10.55 8.50 -5.30
CA LEU A 276 -10.06 9.47 -6.29
C LEU A 276 -8.76 9.00 -6.95
N THR A 277 -7.89 8.32 -6.21
CA THR A 277 -6.65 7.76 -6.77
C THR A 277 -6.96 6.66 -7.76
N HIS A 278 -7.88 5.75 -7.43
CA HIS A 278 -8.33 4.71 -8.37
C HIS A 278 -8.96 5.32 -9.61
N GLU A 279 -9.85 6.30 -9.44
CA GLU A 279 -10.49 6.99 -10.56
C GLU A 279 -9.45 7.67 -11.47
N PHE A 280 -8.41 8.27 -10.92
CA PHE A 280 -7.30 8.81 -11.71
C PHE A 280 -6.59 7.73 -12.49
N LEU A 281 -6.20 6.61 -11.85
CA LEU A 281 -5.51 5.49 -12.48
C LEU A 281 -6.30 4.89 -13.65
N THR A 282 -7.62 4.74 -13.51
CA THR A 282 -8.47 4.21 -14.58
C THR A 282 -8.61 5.13 -15.78
N LYS A 283 -8.39 6.42 -15.57
CA LYS A 283 -8.43 7.45 -16.63
C LYS A 283 -7.08 7.72 -17.28
N MET A 284 -6.00 7.17 -16.73
CA MET A 284 -4.68 7.32 -17.33
C MET A 284 -4.63 6.69 -18.73
N PRO A 285 -3.92 7.31 -19.68
CA PRO A 285 -3.70 6.71 -20.97
C PRO A 285 -3.00 5.35 -20.85
N ASP A 286 -3.51 4.32 -21.51
CA ASP A 286 -2.80 3.07 -21.65
C ASP A 286 -2.15 3.02 -23.04
N PRO A 287 -0.81 3.20 -23.14
CA PRO A 287 -0.12 3.22 -24.41
C PRO A 287 -0.05 1.83 -25.09
N TYR A 288 -0.45 0.78 -24.37
CA TYR A 288 -0.33 -0.61 -24.80
C TYR A 288 -1.68 -1.21 -25.22
N THR A 289 -2.48 -0.45 -25.96
CA THR A 289 -3.75 -0.90 -26.54
C THR A 289 -3.63 -1.09 -28.05
N GLY A 290 -4.46 -1.93 -28.63
CA GLY A 290 -4.52 -2.14 -30.09
C GLY A 290 -3.23 -2.70 -30.65
N ALA A 291 -2.66 -2.03 -31.67
CA ALA A 291 -1.46 -2.48 -32.37
C ALA A 291 -0.18 -2.50 -31.51
N ASN A 292 -0.19 -1.80 -30.40
CA ASN A 292 0.94 -1.76 -29.46
C ASN A 292 0.89 -2.90 -28.42
N PHE A 293 -0.08 -3.76 -28.49
CA PHE A 293 -0.21 -4.92 -27.61
C PHE A 293 0.28 -6.21 -28.31
N PRO A 294 1.06 -7.09 -27.66
CA PRO A 294 1.50 -7.00 -26.26
C PRO A 294 2.62 -5.95 -26.06
N PRO A 295 2.65 -5.29 -24.90
CA PRO A 295 3.73 -4.37 -24.57
C PRO A 295 5.06 -5.11 -24.39
N PRO A 296 6.21 -4.39 -24.42
CA PRO A 296 7.52 -4.97 -24.12
C PRO A 296 7.59 -5.69 -22.78
N ASP A 297 6.85 -5.18 -21.80
CA ASP A 297 6.53 -5.86 -20.53
C ASP A 297 5.02 -5.83 -20.35
N PRO A 298 4.35 -6.98 -20.16
CA PRO A 298 2.91 -7.07 -20.08
C PRO A 298 2.28 -6.28 -18.92
N MET A 299 3.05 -5.93 -17.88
CA MET A 299 2.56 -5.20 -16.70
C MET A 299 3.10 -3.77 -16.61
N PHE A 300 3.54 -3.18 -17.70
CA PHE A 300 4.21 -1.88 -17.69
C PHE A 300 3.28 -0.68 -17.43
N SER A 301 1.98 -0.79 -17.68
CA SER A 301 0.99 0.25 -17.37
C SER A 301 -0.06 -0.26 -16.39
N TYR A 302 -0.79 0.67 -15.73
CA TYR A 302 -1.92 0.29 -14.88
C TYR A 302 -2.96 -0.51 -15.67
N GLY A 303 -3.36 -0.02 -16.84
CA GLY A 303 -4.34 -0.70 -17.70
C GLY A 303 -3.90 -2.09 -18.12
N SER A 304 -2.61 -2.28 -18.46
CA SER A 304 -2.09 -3.61 -18.79
C SER A 304 -2.04 -4.52 -17.54
N ALA A 305 -1.60 -4.03 -16.39
CA ALA A 305 -1.59 -4.80 -15.15
C ALA A 305 -2.98 -5.32 -14.78
N VAL A 306 -4.01 -4.45 -14.83
CA VAL A 306 -5.40 -4.83 -14.58
C VAL A 306 -5.90 -5.85 -15.62
N ARG A 307 -5.56 -5.69 -16.88
CA ARG A 307 -5.97 -6.61 -17.95
C ARG A 307 -5.46 -8.03 -17.72
N PHE A 308 -4.17 -8.18 -17.41
CA PHE A 308 -3.58 -9.48 -17.05
C PHE A 308 -4.14 -10.04 -15.74
N ALA A 309 -4.39 -9.18 -14.77
CA ALA A 309 -5.01 -9.60 -13.52
C ALA A 309 -6.42 -10.16 -13.73
N LYS A 310 -7.25 -9.54 -14.60
CA LYS A 310 -8.59 -10.05 -14.95
C LYS A 310 -8.59 -11.45 -15.55
N ASP A 311 -7.53 -11.82 -16.25
CA ASP A 311 -7.42 -13.15 -16.85
C ASP A 311 -7.28 -14.27 -15.81
N GLU A 312 -6.81 -13.93 -14.62
CA GLU A 312 -6.67 -14.86 -13.49
C GLU A 312 -8.00 -15.19 -12.78
N TRP A 313 -9.09 -14.46 -13.09
CA TRP A 313 -10.41 -14.59 -12.47
C TRP A 313 -11.52 -15.10 -13.41
N LYS A 314 -11.13 -15.63 -14.56
CA LYS A 314 -12.04 -16.20 -15.57
C LYS A 314 -12.46 -17.63 -15.29
#